data_0670cc5519efb1ea983f722437447525
#
_entry.id   0670cc5519efb1ea983f722437447525
#
_cell.length_a   1.000
_cell.length_b   1.000
_cell.length_c   1.000
_cell.angle_alpha   90.00
_cell.angle_beta   90.00
_cell.angle_gamma   90.00
#
_symmetry.space_group_name_H-M   'P 1'
#
loop_
_entity.id
_entity.type
_entity.pdbx_description
1 polymer ?
#
loop_
_entity_poly.entity_id
_entity_poly.type
_entity_poly.pdbx_seq_one_letter_code
_entity_poly.pdbx_strand_id
1 'polypeptide(L)'
;MINAKELAKMATIAQYNYQMKLEAEAKKFFEEWESFMIDYAKRGEKGCRLPLPQSCSDELLSAIHKVFYGLGYITKPNSPRNATQLEVFWGEEKNN
;
A
#
# COMPACT_ATOMS: atom_id res chain seq x y z
N MET A 1 -9.31 -11.87 38.09
CA MET A 1 -8.89 -12.66 36.89
C MET A 1 -9.65 -12.12 35.69
N ILE A 2 -8.96 -12.05 34.57
CA ILE A 2 -9.57 -11.60 33.32
C ILE A 2 -10.31 -12.79 32.69
N ASN A 3 -11.49 -12.54 32.12
CA ASN A 3 -12.24 -13.60 31.48
C ASN A 3 -12.05 -13.55 29.94
N ALA A 4 -12.50 -14.61 29.27
CA ALA A 4 -12.29 -14.75 27.84
C ALA A 4 -12.96 -13.65 27.03
N LYS A 5 -14.11 -13.16 27.49
CA LYS A 5 -14.85 -12.10 26.82
C LYS A 5 -14.07 -10.79 26.82
N GLU A 6 -13.42 -10.48 27.94
CA GLU A 6 -12.60 -9.29 28.05
C GLU A 6 -11.36 -9.39 27.16
N LEU A 7 -10.73 -10.56 27.12
CA LEU A 7 -9.58 -10.79 26.23
C LEU A 7 -9.99 -10.64 24.77
N ALA A 8 -11.16 -11.15 24.40
CA ALA A 8 -11.65 -11.04 23.03
C ALA A 8 -11.85 -9.58 22.64
N LYS A 9 -12.39 -8.76 23.55
CA LYS A 9 -12.54 -7.33 23.29
C LYS A 9 -11.20 -6.65 23.10
N MET A 10 -10.23 -6.97 23.96
CA MET A 10 -8.89 -6.39 23.84
C MET A 10 -8.24 -6.76 22.53
N ALA A 11 -8.40 -8.01 22.10
CA ALA A 11 -7.85 -8.46 20.83
C ALA A 11 -8.51 -7.74 19.66
N THR A 12 -9.82 -7.55 19.69
CA THR A 12 -10.54 -6.84 18.63
C THR A 12 -10.07 -5.39 18.53
N ILE A 13 -9.91 -4.72 19.65
CA ILE A 13 -9.43 -3.34 19.69
C ILE A 13 -8.01 -3.25 19.14
N ALA A 14 -7.16 -4.19 19.54
CA ALA A 14 -5.77 -4.21 19.06
C ALA A 14 -5.70 -4.42 17.55
N GLN A 15 -6.54 -5.32 17.02
CA GLN A 15 -6.59 -5.56 15.57
C GLN A 15 -7.05 -4.31 14.82
N TYR A 16 -8.06 -3.64 15.36
CA TYR A 16 -8.57 -2.43 14.74
C TYR A 16 -7.48 -1.35 14.70
N ASN A 17 -6.79 -1.14 15.83
CA ASN A 17 -5.72 -0.15 15.90
C ASN A 17 -4.57 -0.48 14.94
N TYR A 18 -4.25 -1.77 14.82
CA TYR A 18 -3.20 -2.21 13.90
C TYR A 18 -3.58 -1.91 12.45
N GLN A 19 -4.83 -2.20 12.07
CA GLN A 19 -5.31 -1.92 10.72
C GLN A 19 -5.28 -0.43 10.40
N MET A 20 -5.71 0.40 11.36
CA MET A 20 -5.67 1.85 11.16
C MET A 20 -4.25 2.36 10.99
N LYS A 21 -3.30 1.78 11.73
CA LYS A 21 -1.91 2.14 11.60
C LYS A 21 -1.36 1.78 10.22
N LEU A 22 -1.71 0.60 9.72
CA LEU A 22 -1.30 0.17 8.38
C LEU A 22 -1.86 1.08 7.32
N GLU A 23 -3.13 1.46 7.43
CA GLU A 23 -3.75 2.37 6.47
C GLU A 23 -3.07 3.74 6.47
N ALA A 24 -2.75 4.25 7.66
CA ALA A 24 -2.08 5.54 7.76
C ALA A 24 -0.69 5.49 7.13
N GLU A 25 0.05 4.41 7.37
CA GLU A 25 1.36 4.23 6.77
C GLU A 25 1.28 4.10 5.25
N ALA A 26 0.26 3.40 4.76
CA ALA A 26 0.06 3.23 3.32
C ALA A 26 -0.27 4.56 2.64
N LYS A 27 -1.12 5.36 3.26
CA LYS A 27 -1.45 6.70 2.73
C LYS A 27 -0.23 7.60 2.73
N LYS A 28 0.58 7.52 3.78
CA LYS A 28 1.80 8.30 3.87
C LYS A 28 2.77 7.91 2.76
N PHE A 29 2.88 6.62 2.46
CA PHE A 29 3.72 6.15 1.37
C PHE A 29 3.26 6.75 0.04
N PHE A 30 1.95 6.73 -0.22
CA PHE A 30 1.42 7.33 -1.44
C PHE A 30 1.76 8.82 -1.51
N GLU A 31 1.55 9.54 -0.42
CA GLU A 31 1.80 10.98 -0.38
C GLU A 31 3.26 11.32 -0.62
N GLU A 32 4.16 10.48 -0.11
CA GLU A 32 5.59 10.70 -0.30
C GLU A 32 6.00 10.60 -1.76
N TRP A 33 5.32 9.75 -2.53
CA TRP A 33 5.72 9.49 -3.91
C TRP A 33 4.80 10.14 -4.95
N GLU A 34 3.79 10.86 -4.50
CA GLU A 34 2.83 11.45 -5.41
C GLU A 34 3.49 12.43 -6.39
N SER A 35 4.35 13.30 -5.91
CA SER A 35 5.04 14.27 -6.78
C SER A 35 5.90 13.55 -7.82
N PHE A 36 6.55 12.48 -7.42
CA PHE A 36 7.39 11.69 -8.31
C PHE A 36 6.55 11.09 -9.45
N MET A 37 5.39 10.55 -9.10
CA MET A 37 4.48 9.99 -10.10
C MET A 37 3.95 11.07 -11.04
N ILE A 38 3.64 12.24 -10.50
CA ILE A 38 3.18 13.36 -11.31
C ILE A 38 4.25 13.76 -12.33
N ASP A 39 5.51 13.82 -11.89
CA ASP A 39 6.61 14.16 -12.80
C ASP A 39 6.75 13.14 -13.93
N TYR A 40 6.61 11.86 -13.61
CA TYR A 40 6.66 10.82 -14.63
C TYR A 40 5.51 10.95 -15.63
N ALA A 41 4.31 11.21 -15.11
CA ALA A 41 3.15 11.37 -15.97
C ALA A 41 3.30 12.56 -16.91
N LYS A 42 3.90 13.65 -16.42
CA LYS A 42 4.12 14.84 -17.26
C LYS A 42 5.11 14.57 -18.38
N ARG A 43 5.94 13.54 -18.26
CA ARG A 43 6.86 13.13 -19.32
C ARG A 43 6.23 12.14 -20.29
N GLY A 44 4.96 11.81 -20.10
CA GLY A 44 4.26 10.85 -20.94
C GLY A 44 4.36 9.41 -20.48
N GLU A 45 4.99 9.15 -19.34
CA GLU A 45 5.09 7.81 -18.80
C GLU A 45 3.75 7.36 -18.22
N LYS A 46 3.47 6.09 -18.33
CA LYS A 46 2.21 5.52 -17.83
C LYS A 46 2.42 4.65 -16.60
N GLY A 47 3.59 4.68 -16.04
CA GLY A 47 3.92 3.91 -14.85
C GLY A 47 5.30 4.24 -14.36
N CYS A 48 5.63 3.72 -13.20
CA CYS A 48 6.95 3.91 -12.61
C CYS A 48 7.20 2.82 -11.58
N ARG A 49 8.40 2.81 -11.01
CA ARG A 49 8.75 1.91 -9.92
C ARG A 49 9.06 2.75 -8.70
N LEU A 50 8.47 2.37 -7.57
CA LEU A 50 8.69 3.06 -6.31
C LEU A 50 9.42 2.12 -5.36
N PRO A 51 10.44 2.61 -4.64
CA PRO A 51 11.09 1.78 -3.62
C PRO A 51 10.14 1.56 -2.45
N LEU A 52 9.98 0.30 -2.05
CA LEU A 52 9.15 -0.02 -0.89
C LEU A 52 9.93 0.28 0.39
N PRO A 53 9.21 0.52 1.51
CA PRO A 53 9.89 0.70 2.78
C PRO A 53 10.73 -0.53 3.12
N GLN A 54 11.84 -0.31 3.77
CA GLN A 54 12.69 -1.41 4.20
C GLN A 54 11.90 -2.33 5.14
N SER A 55 12.03 -3.63 4.94
CA SER A 55 11.31 -4.62 5.74
C SER A 55 9.79 -4.47 5.65
N CYS A 56 9.30 -4.12 4.46
CA CYS A 56 7.87 -3.98 4.23
C CYS A 56 7.19 -5.32 4.43
N SER A 57 6.25 -5.38 5.40
CA SER A 57 5.52 -6.61 5.66
C SER A 57 4.47 -6.84 4.57
N ASP A 58 3.99 -8.09 4.50
CA ASP A 58 2.93 -8.42 3.54
C ASP A 58 1.67 -7.63 3.85
N GLU A 59 1.38 -7.39 5.12
CA GLU A 59 0.22 -6.62 5.53
C GLU A 59 0.33 -5.16 5.08
N LEU A 60 1.50 -4.57 5.24
CA LEU A 60 1.72 -3.20 4.79
C LEU A 60 1.64 -3.11 3.27
N LEU A 61 2.25 -4.06 2.57
CA LEU A 61 2.18 -4.11 1.11
C LEU A 61 0.73 -4.21 0.63
N SER A 62 -0.06 -5.05 1.29
CA SER A 62 -1.48 -5.18 0.97
C SER A 62 -2.24 -3.87 1.21
N ALA A 63 -1.93 -3.17 2.31
CA ALA A 63 -2.56 -1.88 2.60
C ALA A 63 -2.18 -0.83 1.55
N ILE A 64 -0.92 -0.81 1.13
CA ILE A 64 -0.45 0.09 0.07
C ILE A 64 -1.21 -0.20 -1.23
N HIS A 65 -1.31 -1.49 -1.58
CA HIS A 65 -2.05 -1.88 -2.79
C HIS A 65 -3.50 -1.37 -2.74
N LYS A 66 -4.16 -1.50 -1.58
CA LYS A 66 -5.55 -1.06 -1.46
C LYS A 66 -5.69 0.44 -1.64
N VAL A 67 -4.77 1.23 -1.08
CA VAL A 67 -4.81 2.69 -1.24
C VAL A 67 -4.67 3.05 -2.71
N PHE A 68 -3.68 2.47 -3.40
CA PHE A 68 -3.46 2.77 -4.81
C PHE A 68 -4.62 2.30 -5.67
N TYR A 69 -5.11 1.08 -5.41
CA TYR A 69 -6.22 0.52 -6.19
C TYR A 69 -7.48 1.36 -6.05
N GLY A 70 -7.75 1.85 -4.84
CA GLY A 70 -8.91 2.71 -4.60
C GLY A 70 -8.85 4.03 -5.35
N LEU A 71 -7.65 4.45 -5.77
CA LEU A 71 -7.45 5.67 -6.55
C LEU A 71 -7.31 5.38 -8.05
N GLY A 72 -7.47 4.12 -8.46
CA GLY A 72 -7.45 3.76 -9.86
C GLY A 72 -6.12 3.26 -10.41
N TYR A 73 -5.12 3.11 -9.55
CA TYR A 73 -3.82 2.61 -9.98
C TYR A 73 -3.78 1.10 -9.97
N ILE A 74 -2.90 0.55 -10.82
CA ILE A 74 -2.57 -0.87 -10.79
C ILE A 74 -1.17 -0.98 -10.19
N THR A 75 -1.01 -1.86 -9.22
CA THR A 75 0.28 -2.05 -8.57
C THR A 75 0.71 -3.49 -8.62
N LYS A 76 2.03 -3.69 -8.69
CA LYS A 76 2.61 -5.03 -8.75
C LYS A 76 3.97 -5.01 -8.07
N PRO A 77 4.18 -5.85 -7.04
CA PRO A 77 5.51 -5.94 -6.45
C PRO A 77 6.49 -6.57 -7.43
N ASN A 78 7.76 -6.21 -7.32
CA ASN A 78 8.78 -6.71 -8.24
C ASN A 78 9.15 -8.18 -7.99
N SER A 79 8.68 -8.74 -6.88
CA SER A 79 8.95 -10.12 -6.52
C SER A 79 7.80 -10.63 -5.65
N PRO A 80 7.43 -11.92 -5.75
CA PRO A 80 6.40 -12.48 -4.87
C PRO A 80 6.85 -12.57 -3.41
N ARG A 81 8.16 -12.53 -3.15
CA ARG A 81 8.70 -12.53 -1.79
C ARG A 81 9.78 -11.48 -1.70
N ASN A 82 9.88 -10.87 -0.52
CA ASN A 82 10.92 -9.86 -0.26
C ASN A 82 10.96 -8.78 -1.32
N ALA A 83 9.77 -8.31 -1.71
CA ALA A 83 9.68 -7.25 -2.70
C ALA A 83 10.37 -6.00 -2.18
N THR A 84 11.16 -5.36 -3.05
CA THR A 84 11.87 -4.13 -2.72
C THR A 84 11.35 -2.94 -3.49
N GLN A 85 10.56 -3.19 -4.53
CA GLN A 85 10.00 -2.14 -5.37
C GLN A 85 8.56 -2.46 -5.72
N LEU A 86 7.78 -1.41 -5.90
CA LEU A 86 6.39 -1.52 -6.32
C LEU A 86 6.27 -0.90 -7.70
N GLU A 87 5.82 -1.69 -8.67
CA GLU A 87 5.51 -1.16 -9.99
C GLU A 87 4.12 -0.58 -9.94
N VAL A 88 3.97 0.65 -10.40
CA VAL A 88 2.71 1.38 -10.34
C VAL A 88 2.35 1.84 -11.75
N PHE A 89 1.11 1.60 -12.17
CA PHE A 89 0.64 1.97 -13.49
C PHE A 89 -0.64 2.79 -13.38
N TRP A 90 -0.75 3.82 -14.21
CA TRP A 90 -1.93 4.67 -14.27
C TRP A 90 -2.43 4.88 -15.69
N GLY A 91 -1.73 4.36 -16.67
CA GLY A 91 -2.18 4.46 -18.06
C GLY A 91 -3.30 3.48 -18.33
N GLU A 92 -4.14 3.77 -19.35
CA GLU A 92 -5.19 2.86 -19.75
C GLU A 92 -4.64 1.70 -20.55
N GLU A 93 -5.22 0.63 -20.29
CA GLU A 93 -4.91 -0.53 -21.08
C GLU A 93 -5.71 -0.53 -22.32
N LYS A 94 -6.37 -0.55 -22.37
CA LYS A 94 -7.08 -0.67 -23.24
C LYS A 94 -7.07 -1.00 -24.11
N ASN A 95 -7.29 -0.94 -23.91
CA ASN A 95 -7.36 -1.15 -24.42
C ASN A 95 -7.37 -1.59 -24.96
N ASN A 96 -7.53 -1.78 -24.99
CA ASN A 96 -7.49 -2.07 -25.35
C ASN A 96 -7.46 -2.44 -25.65
#